data_a1bbfa39b032b158cdc631a8f4bf86e8
#
_entry.id   a1bbfa39b032b158cdc631a8f4bf86e8
#
_cell.length_a   1.000
_cell.length_b   1.000
_cell.length_c   1.000
_cell.angle_alpha   90.00
_cell.angle_beta   90.00
_cell.angle_gamma   90.00
#
_symmetry.space_group_name_H-M   'P 1'
#
loop_
_entity.id
_entity.type
_entity.pdbx_description
1 polymer ?
#
loop_
_entity_poly.entity_id
_entity_poly.type
_entity_poly.pdbx_seq_one_letter_code
_entity_poly.pdbx_strand_id
1 'polypeptide(L)'
;ADQPSVLLVDHAGDRRFFQRPGFYDDPLTHEGYPDNPERFLFFTRAALEAIKGFGEPFDVLHAHDQQAAWAPCLVRTHDHDDPAWERTATVFTIHNLGYQGIVDSWVLGLAGFPRATFFPQSPFEYHGRVNFMKVGILFADLVSTVSPTYAREIQASGEHGHGLEGVLRRRTGDVRGILNGI
;
A
#
# COMPACT_ATOMS: atom_id res chain seq x y z
N ALA A 1 -15.60 -5.14 25.89
CA ALA A 1 -14.96 -5.12 24.57
C ALA A 1 -14.09 -3.88 24.54
N ASP A 2 -12.81 -4.06 24.34
CA ASP A 2 -11.87 -2.94 24.23
C ASP A 2 -12.24 -2.12 22.99
N GLN A 3 -12.31 -0.81 23.17
CA GLN A 3 -12.54 0.11 22.04
C GLN A 3 -11.29 0.10 21.16
N PRO A 4 -11.42 0.14 19.83
CA PRO A 4 -10.26 0.24 18.97
C PRO A 4 -9.52 1.56 19.23
N SER A 5 -8.21 1.47 19.38
CA SER A 5 -7.35 2.65 19.50
C SER A 5 -7.14 3.27 18.13
N VAL A 6 -7.15 4.60 18.06
CA VAL A 6 -6.86 5.35 16.83
C VAL A 6 -5.54 6.09 17.03
N LEU A 7 -4.61 5.89 16.11
CA LEU A 7 -3.37 6.63 16.04
C LEU A 7 -3.41 7.56 14.82
N LEU A 8 -3.19 8.85 15.05
CA LEU A 8 -3.11 9.85 13.99
C LEU A 8 -1.64 10.15 13.67
N VAL A 9 -1.29 10.06 12.40
CA VAL A 9 0.02 10.47 11.90
C VAL A 9 -0.07 11.90 11.41
N ASP A 10 0.73 12.78 11.99
CA ASP A 10 0.89 14.17 11.55
C ASP A 10 2.38 14.53 11.49
N HIS A 11 2.71 15.59 10.77
CA HIS A 11 4.08 16.11 10.67
C HIS A 11 4.14 17.52 11.27
N ALA A 12 4.56 17.62 12.52
CA ALA A 12 4.54 18.87 13.30
C ALA A 12 5.38 20.01 12.67
N GLY A 13 6.44 19.67 11.94
CA GLY A 13 7.34 20.65 11.31
C GLY A 13 7.01 21.00 9.87
N ASP A 14 6.13 20.24 9.23
CA ASP A 14 5.80 20.43 7.81
C ASP A 14 4.32 20.17 7.54
N ARG A 15 3.59 21.26 7.41
CA ARG A 15 2.14 21.24 7.18
C ARG A 15 1.75 20.75 5.78
N ARG A 16 2.70 20.58 4.85
CA ARG A 16 2.42 20.19 3.46
C ARG A 16 1.62 18.90 3.36
N PHE A 17 1.96 17.91 4.18
CA PHE A 17 1.44 16.57 3.99
C PHE A 17 -0.01 16.41 4.42
N PHE A 18 -0.40 16.94 5.58
CA PHE A 18 -1.71 16.61 6.16
C PHE A 18 -2.61 17.82 6.40
N GLN A 19 -2.06 19.04 6.46
CA GLN A 19 -2.86 20.25 6.67
C GLN A 19 -3.22 20.90 5.33
N ARG A 20 -4.07 20.24 4.57
CA ARG A 20 -4.56 20.69 3.26
C ARG A 20 -6.05 20.41 3.10
N PRO A 21 -6.78 21.15 2.23
CA PRO A 21 -8.24 21.07 2.13
C PRO A 21 -8.77 19.78 1.54
N GLY A 22 -7.98 19.04 0.75
CA GLY A 22 -8.37 17.77 0.14
C GLY A 22 -7.53 16.60 0.65
N PHE A 23 -8.11 15.39 0.68
CA PHE A 23 -7.37 14.18 1.09
C PHE A 23 -6.40 13.70 0.01
N TYR A 24 -6.82 13.66 -1.24
CA TYR A 24 -6.05 13.11 -2.36
C TYR A 24 -5.83 14.12 -3.46
N ASP A 25 -6.84 14.94 -3.73
CA ASP A 25 -6.88 15.90 -4.81
C ASP A 25 -7.03 17.31 -4.27
N ASP A 26 -6.48 18.28 -5.01
CA ASP A 26 -6.72 19.68 -4.75
C ASP A 26 -8.18 20.01 -5.13
N PRO A 27 -9.01 20.53 -4.19
CA PRO A 27 -10.41 20.84 -4.46
C PRO A 27 -10.63 21.91 -5.53
N LEU A 28 -9.61 22.70 -5.84
CA LEU A 28 -9.69 23.75 -6.85
C LEU A 28 -9.39 23.26 -8.27
N THR A 29 -8.41 22.36 -8.38
CA THR A 29 -7.98 21.82 -9.69
C THR A 29 -8.58 20.46 -10.00
N HIS A 30 -9.07 19.74 -8.99
CA HIS A 30 -9.50 18.34 -9.06
C HIS A 30 -8.38 17.38 -9.51
N GLU A 31 -7.13 17.79 -9.37
CA GLU A 31 -5.96 16.97 -9.69
C GLU A 31 -5.30 16.46 -8.41
N GLY A 32 -4.74 15.26 -8.48
CA GLY A 32 -3.97 14.68 -7.39
C GLY A 32 -2.79 15.57 -7.00
N TYR A 33 -2.57 15.74 -5.69
CA TYR A 33 -1.40 16.48 -5.24
C TYR A 33 -0.11 15.84 -5.75
N PRO A 34 0.83 16.61 -6.33
CA PRO A 34 2.06 16.06 -6.92
C PRO A 34 2.96 15.34 -5.90
N ASP A 35 2.85 15.70 -4.62
CA ASP A 35 3.61 15.10 -3.51
C ASP A 35 2.86 13.95 -2.81
N ASN A 36 1.75 13.46 -3.35
CA ASN A 36 1.05 12.29 -2.81
C ASN A 36 1.96 11.07 -2.61
N PRO A 37 2.89 10.73 -3.54
CA PRO A 37 3.78 9.60 -3.35
C PRO A 37 4.69 9.74 -2.12
N GLU A 38 5.26 10.94 -1.91
CA GLU A 38 6.09 11.25 -0.73
C GLU A 38 5.26 11.17 0.55
N ARG A 39 4.07 11.78 0.52
CA ARG A 39 3.15 11.82 1.65
C ARG A 39 2.71 10.41 2.08
N PHE A 40 2.32 9.56 1.14
CA PHE A 40 1.87 8.20 1.45
C PHE A 40 3.02 7.32 1.93
N LEU A 41 4.20 7.51 1.37
CA LEU A 41 5.38 6.79 1.85
C LEU A 41 5.79 7.26 3.25
N PHE A 42 5.75 8.59 3.51
CA PHE A 42 5.96 9.13 4.85
C PHE A 42 4.93 8.57 5.84
N PHE A 43 3.63 8.63 5.50
CA PHE A 43 2.57 8.05 6.32
C PHE A 43 2.85 6.58 6.66
N THR A 44 3.17 5.78 5.66
CA THR A 44 3.44 4.35 5.85
C THR A 44 4.60 4.12 6.81
N ARG A 45 5.73 4.82 6.61
CA ARG A 45 6.89 4.69 7.51
C ARG A 45 6.59 5.15 8.92
N ALA A 46 5.95 6.31 9.07
CA ALA A 46 5.59 6.83 10.38
C ALA A 46 4.62 5.90 11.14
N ALA A 47 3.66 5.30 10.42
CA ALA A 47 2.75 4.32 11.01
C ALA A 47 3.49 3.06 11.47
N LEU A 48 4.42 2.51 10.67
CA LEU A 48 5.21 1.34 11.04
C LEU A 48 6.09 1.64 12.27
N GLU A 49 6.77 2.78 12.31
CA GLU A 49 7.57 3.18 13.48
C GLU A 49 6.72 3.39 14.73
N ALA A 50 5.53 3.99 14.59
CA ALA A 50 4.62 4.17 15.70
C ALA A 50 4.11 2.82 16.25
N ILE A 51 3.82 1.85 15.37
CA ILE A 51 3.41 0.48 15.76
C ILE A 51 4.52 -0.20 16.57
N LYS A 52 5.78 -0.10 16.14
CA LYS A 52 6.93 -0.61 16.92
C LYS A 52 6.99 0.00 18.32
N GLY A 53 6.62 1.27 18.45
CA GLY A 53 6.59 1.98 19.73
C GLY A 53 5.62 1.42 20.77
N PHE A 54 4.64 0.59 20.38
CA PHE A 54 3.77 -0.11 21.35
C PHE A 54 4.50 -1.23 22.12
N GLY A 55 5.64 -1.71 21.64
CA GLY A 55 6.49 -2.66 22.33
C GLY A 55 5.99 -4.10 22.38
N GLU A 56 4.83 -4.39 21.78
CA GLU A 56 4.27 -5.73 21.65
C GLU A 56 4.06 -6.08 20.17
N PRO A 57 4.37 -7.32 19.75
CA PRO A 57 4.16 -7.73 18.37
C PRO A 57 2.66 -7.85 18.06
N PHE A 58 2.27 -7.43 16.87
CA PHE A 58 0.93 -7.62 16.35
C PHE A 58 0.87 -8.89 15.49
N ASP A 59 -0.26 -9.60 15.54
CA ASP A 59 -0.45 -10.80 14.73
C ASP A 59 -0.68 -10.45 13.24
N VAL A 60 -1.33 -9.31 12.98
CA VAL A 60 -1.68 -8.89 11.61
C VAL A 60 -1.42 -7.40 11.40
N LEU A 61 -0.69 -7.08 10.34
CA LEU A 61 -0.60 -5.75 9.75
C LEU A 61 -1.53 -5.67 8.55
N HIS A 62 -2.59 -4.87 8.65
CA HIS A 62 -3.59 -4.73 7.59
C HIS A 62 -3.45 -3.37 6.89
N ALA A 63 -3.00 -3.38 5.65
CA ALA A 63 -2.81 -2.20 4.84
C ALA A 63 -3.93 -2.06 3.78
N HIS A 64 -4.32 -0.83 3.46
CA HIS A 64 -5.43 -0.52 2.55
C HIS A 64 -4.98 0.39 1.42
N ASP A 65 -5.28 -0.01 0.19
CA ASP A 65 -5.08 0.74 -1.04
C ASP A 65 -3.65 1.29 -1.26
N GLN A 66 -3.47 2.09 -2.29
CA GLN A 66 -2.16 2.63 -2.66
C GLN A 66 -1.48 3.45 -1.55
N GLN A 67 -2.27 4.06 -0.66
CA GLN A 67 -1.77 4.93 0.40
C GLN A 67 -0.94 4.18 1.45
N ALA A 68 -1.25 2.90 1.68
CA ALA A 68 -0.53 2.05 2.62
C ALA A 68 0.19 0.86 1.94
N ALA A 69 0.22 0.81 0.62
CA ALA A 69 0.72 -0.33 -0.16
C ALA A 69 2.19 -0.68 0.09
N TRP A 70 2.98 0.28 0.56
CA TRP A 70 4.38 0.04 0.91
C TRP A 70 4.57 -0.68 2.25
N ALA A 71 3.57 -0.73 3.13
CA ALA A 71 3.72 -1.34 4.45
C ALA A 71 4.12 -2.82 4.38
N PRO A 72 3.46 -3.70 3.64
CA PRO A 72 3.90 -5.09 3.49
C PRO A 72 5.32 -5.21 2.92
N CYS A 73 5.67 -4.37 1.95
CA CYS A 73 6.99 -4.39 1.34
C CYS A 73 8.09 -4.01 2.33
N LEU A 74 7.91 -2.91 3.07
CA LEU A 74 8.90 -2.43 4.05
C LEU A 74 9.11 -3.46 5.17
N VAL A 75 8.04 -4.03 5.70
CA VAL A 75 8.12 -5.09 6.72
C VAL A 75 8.87 -6.32 6.20
N ARG A 76 8.64 -6.72 4.94
CA ARG A 76 9.28 -7.90 4.35
C ARG A 76 10.70 -7.68 3.85
N THR A 77 11.16 -6.43 3.77
CA THR A 77 12.49 -6.09 3.22
C THR A 77 13.38 -5.34 4.21
N HIS A 78 13.02 -4.10 4.56
CA HIS A 78 13.82 -3.25 5.43
C HIS A 78 13.76 -3.68 6.90
N ASP A 79 12.60 -4.12 7.33
CA ASP A 79 12.31 -4.44 8.72
C ASP A 79 12.20 -5.97 8.97
N HIS A 80 12.64 -6.80 8.02
CA HIS A 80 12.43 -8.25 8.07
C HIS A 80 13.09 -8.91 9.30
N ASP A 81 14.20 -8.34 9.80
CA ASP A 81 14.91 -8.81 11.00
C ASP A 81 14.45 -8.10 12.29
N ASP A 82 13.48 -7.18 12.19
CA ASP A 82 12.97 -6.47 13.36
C ASP A 82 12.02 -7.39 14.15
N PRO A 83 12.31 -7.66 15.45
CA PRO A 83 11.48 -8.53 16.29
C PRO A 83 10.00 -8.12 16.36
N ALA A 84 9.67 -6.84 16.15
CA ALA A 84 8.30 -6.35 16.12
C ALA A 84 7.46 -7.02 15.03
N TRP A 85 8.09 -7.50 13.96
CA TRP A 85 7.41 -8.07 12.79
C TRP A 85 7.61 -9.58 12.62
N GLU A 86 8.38 -10.23 13.49
CA GLU A 86 8.77 -11.66 13.36
C GLU A 86 7.55 -12.58 13.16
N ARG A 87 6.43 -12.28 13.83
CA ARG A 87 5.21 -13.09 13.81
C ARG A 87 4.04 -12.43 13.07
N THR A 88 4.26 -11.25 12.50
CA THR A 88 3.20 -10.47 11.89
C THR A 88 2.89 -10.94 10.47
N ALA A 89 1.67 -11.39 10.24
CA ALA A 89 1.15 -11.60 8.90
C ALA A 89 0.70 -10.27 8.28
N THR A 90 0.87 -10.13 6.96
CA THR A 90 0.49 -8.91 6.25
C THR A 90 -0.72 -9.16 5.36
N VAL A 91 -1.75 -8.33 5.52
CA VAL A 91 -2.96 -8.32 4.68
C VAL A 91 -3.01 -7.01 3.91
N PHE A 92 -3.30 -7.09 2.63
CA PHE A 92 -3.46 -5.92 1.77
C PHE A 92 -4.85 -5.91 1.13
N THR A 93 -5.66 -4.89 1.45
CA THR A 93 -7.01 -4.76 0.89
C THR A 93 -7.06 -3.75 -0.25
N ILE A 94 -7.64 -4.18 -1.37
CA ILE A 94 -7.94 -3.37 -2.55
C ILE A 94 -9.41 -2.97 -2.49
N HIS A 95 -9.69 -1.68 -2.27
CA HIS A 95 -11.04 -1.15 -2.35
C HIS A 95 -11.39 -0.71 -3.77
N ASN A 96 -10.44 -0.08 -4.46
CA ASN A 96 -10.62 0.32 -5.85
C ASN A 96 -9.28 0.21 -6.62
N LEU A 97 -9.19 -0.79 -7.50
CA LEU A 97 -8.00 -1.05 -8.30
C LEU A 97 -7.70 0.02 -9.36
N GLY A 98 -8.65 0.90 -9.65
CA GLY A 98 -8.44 2.03 -10.57
C GLY A 98 -7.46 3.08 -10.04
N TYR A 99 -7.28 3.17 -8.72
CA TYR A 99 -6.35 4.11 -8.09
C TYR A 99 -5.07 3.40 -7.68
N GLN A 100 -4.05 3.44 -8.52
CA GLN A 100 -2.88 2.56 -8.38
C GLN A 100 -1.61 3.22 -7.80
N GLY A 101 -1.53 4.55 -7.79
CA GLY A 101 -0.30 5.24 -7.38
C GLY A 101 0.86 4.94 -8.34
N ILE A 102 0.68 5.28 -9.62
CA ILE A 102 1.71 5.10 -10.65
C ILE A 102 2.58 6.35 -10.71
N VAL A 103 3.86 6.20 -10.38
CA VAL A 103 4.82 7.30 -10.22
C VAL A 103 6.17 6.95 -10.84
N ASP A 104 7.02 7.94 -11.05
CA ASP A 104 8.36 7.71 -11.59
C ASP A 104 9.28 7.01 -10.58
N SER A 105 10.33 6.36 -11.07
CA SER A 105 11.20 5.48 -10.28
C SER A 105 12.01 6.18 -9.18
N TRP A 106 12.04 7.52 -9.14
CA TRP A 106 12.71 8.26 -8.06
C TRP A 106 12.17 7.91 -6.67
N VAL A 107 10.89 7.51 -6.58
CA VAL A 107 10.24 7.13 -5.32
C VAL A 107 10.95 5.96 -4.63
N LEU A 108 11.63 5.09 -5.37
CA LEU A 108 12.40 3.98 -4.78
C LEU A 108 13.50 4.47 -3.87
N GLY A 109 14.18 5.57 -4.24
CA GLY A 109 15.18 6.20 -3.39
C GLY A 109 14.59 6.69 -2.06
N LEU A 110 13.38 7.27 -2.08
CA LEU A 110 12.66 7.65 -0.87
C LEU A 110 12.22 6.43 -0.04
N ALA A 111 11.84 5.36 -0.72
CA ALA A 111 11.49 4.09 -0.07
C ALA A 111 12.73 3.34 0.47
N GLY A 112 13.96 3.85 0.24
CA GLY A 112 15.20 3.24 0.71
C GLY A 112 15.72 2.11 -0.17
N PHE A 113 15.21 1.97 -1.39
CA PHE A 113 15.67 0.94 -2.32
C PHE A 113 16.72 1.50 -3.28
N PRO A 114 17.81 0.76 -3.54
CA PRO A 114 18.79 1.14 -4.54
C PRO A 114 18.19 1.11 -5.95
N ARG A 115 18.65 2.00 -6.82
CA ARG A 115 18.19 2.07 -8.22
C ARG A 115 18.30 0.74 -8.97
N ALA A 116 19.24 -0.11 -8.59
CA ALA A 116 19.44 -1.43 -9.18
C ALA A 116 18.25 -2.39 -8.97
N THR A 117 17.35 -2.11 -8.04
CA THR A 117 16.11 -2.90 -7.85
C THR A 117 15.04 -2.60 -8.91
N PHE A 118 15.21 -1.52 -9.68
CA PHE A 118 14.31 -1.14 -10.77
C PHE A 118 14.83 -1.66 -12.11
N PHE A 119 14.31 -2.79 -12.52
CA PHE A 119 14.60 -3.43 -13.81
C PHE A 119 13.34 -4.05 -14.40
N PRO A 120 13.29 -4.35 -15.71
CA PRO A 120 12.11 -4.93 -16.35
C PRO A 120 11.62 -6.17 -15.62
N GLN A 121 10.33 -6.20 -15.32
CA GLN A 121 9.65 -7.27 -14.56
C GLN A 121 10.00 -7.36 -13.07
N SER A 122 10.79 -6.45 -12.51
CA SER A 122 10.99 -6.41 -11.06
C SER A 122 9.66 -6.17 -10.33
N PRO A 123 9.56 -6.48 -9.04
CA PRO A 123 8.35 -6.20 -8.25
C PRO A 123 7.92 -4.73 -8.31
N PHE A 124 8.87 -3.82 -8.49
CA PHE A 124 8.64 -2.39 -8.49
C PHE A 124 8.29 -1.82 -9.86
N GLU A 125 8.78 -2.44 -10.96
CA GLU A 125 8.62 -1.92 -12.31
C GLU A 125 7.22 -2.20 -12.87
N TYR A 126 6.60 -1.19 -13.46
CA TYR A 126 5.32 -1.27 -14.14
C TYR A 126 5.31 -0.29 -15.32
N HIS A 127 5.51 -0.80 -16.53
CA HIS A 127 5.58 -0.01 -17.77
C HIS A 127 6.55 1.19 -17.68
N GLY A 128 7.74 0.96 -17.14
CA GLY A 128 8.78 1.98 -16.96
C GLY A 128 8.58 2.90 -15.74
N ARG A 129 7.55 2.66 -14.94
CA ARG A 129 7.21 3.42 -13.73
C ARG A 129 7.09 2.49 -12.52
N VAL A 130 6.89 3.06 -11.33
CA VAL A 130 6.56 2.32 -10.10
C VAL A 130 5.04 2.37 -9.89
N ASN A 131 4.46 1.23 -9.50
CA ASN A 131 3.03 1.13 -9.20
C ASN A 131 2.86 0.67 -7.75
N PHE A 132 2.34 1.54 -6.89
CA PHE A 132 2.19 1.28 -5.45
C PHE A 132 1.25 0.10 -5.19
N MET A 133 0.12 0.04 -5.90
CA MET A 133 -0.82 -1.07 -5.76
C MET A 133 -0.18 -2.41 -6.09
N LYS A 134 0.64 -2.47 -7.16
CA LYS A 134 1.43 -3.66 -7.51
C LYS A 134 2.37 -4.08 -6.38
N VAL A 135 3.03 -3.11 -5.74
CA VAL A 135 3.92 -3.38 -4.59
C VAL A 135 3.14 -4.03 -3.46
N GLY A 136 2.02 -3.43 -3.04
CA GLY A 136 1.16 -4.00 -1.99
C GLY A 136 0.70 -5.42 -2.32
N ILE A 137 0.23 -5.66 -3.55
CA ILE A 137 -0.21 -6.98 -4.02
C ILE A 137 0.92 -8.01 -3.94
N LEU A 138 2.14 -7.66 -4.33
CA LEU A 138 3.24 -8.62 -4.42
C LEU A 138 3.87 -8.98 -3.08
N PHE A 139 3.90 -8.04 -2.13
CA PHE A 139 4.61 -8.24 -0.86
C PHE A 139 3.71 -8.66 0.32
N ALA A 140 2.40 -8.49 0.23
CA ALA A 140 1.50 -8.97 1.27
C ALA A 140 1.38 -10.49 1.29
N ASP A 141 1.15 -11.09 2.46
CA ASP A 141 0.88 -12.53 2.57
C ASP A 141 -0.48 -12.88 1.98
N LEU A 142 -1.48 -12.02 2.22
CA LEU A 142 -2.84 -12.19 1.70
C LEU A 142 -3.32 -10.87 1.09
N VAL A 143 -3.98 -10.99 -0.05
CA VAL A 143 -4.67 -9.87 -0.71
C VAL A 143 -6.17 -10.03 -0.53
N SER A 144 -6.84 -9.01 -0.07
CA SER A 144 -8.29 -9.00 0.00
C SER A 144 -8.90 -7.89 -0.85
N THR A 145 -10.19 -8.04 -1.16
CA THR A 145 -10.98 -7.01 -1.82
C THR A 145 -12.43 -7.07 -1.35
N VAL A 146 -13.22 -6.08 -1.72
CA VAL A 146 -14.52 -5.73 -1.11
C VAL A 146 -15.68 -6.65 -1.49
N SER A 147 -15.49 -7.63 -2.36
CA SER A 147 -16.51 -8.67 -2.62
C SER A 147 -15.93 -9.90 -3.33
N PRO A 148 -16.55 -11.08 -3.18
CA PRO A 148 -16.16 -12.27 -3.94
C PRO A 148 -16.30 -12.10 -5.46
N THR A 149 -17.25 -11.30 -5.91
CA THR A 149 -17.43 -11.00 -7.33
C THR A 149 -16.28 -10.14 -7.82
N TYR A 150 -15.97 -9.05 -7.13
CA TYR A 150 -14.87 -8.16 -7.49
C TYR A 150 -13.53 -8.89 -7.47
N ALA A 151 -13.29 -9.80 -6.53
CA ALA A 151 -12.08 -10.64 -6.52
C ALA A 151 -11.91 -11.47 -7.81
N ARG A 152 -13.00 -11.94 -8.41
CA ARG A 152 -12.95 -12.65 -9.71
C ARG A 152 -12.76 -11.67 -10.87
N GLU A 153 -13.47 -10.57 -10.87
CA GLU A 153 -13.47 -9.57 -11.95
C GLU A 153 -12.08 -8.97 -12.16
N ILE A 154 -11.40 -8.52 -11.10
CA ILE A 154 -10.07 -7.90 -11.18
C ILE A 154 -8.97 -8.88 -11.64
N GLN A 155 -9.24 -10.19 -11.61
CA GLN A 155 -8.35 -11.22 -12.13
C GLN A 155 -8.70 -11.66 -13.58
N ALA A 156 -9.93 -11.40 -14.03
CA ALA A 156 -10.46 -11.97 -15.28
C ALA A 156 -10.00 -11.19 -16.52
N SER A 157 -10.09 -9.87 -16.50
CA SER A 157 -9.86 -9.03 -17.68
C SER A 157 -9.15 -7.72 -17.35
N GLY A 158 -8.55 -7.08 -18.37
CA GLY A 158 -7.95 -5.76 -18.25
C GLY A 158 -8.97 -4.65 -17.94
N GLU A 159 -10.25 -4.85 -18.29
CA GLU A 159 -11.32 -3.88 -18.01
C GLU A 159 -11.47 -3.62 -16.50
N HIS A 160 -11.45 -4.67 -15.70
CA HIS A 160 -11.56 -4.59 -14.24
C HIS A 160 -10.20 -4.66 -13.53
N GLY A 161 -9.22 -5.32 -14.16
CA GLY A 161 -7.86 -5.50 -13.62
C GLY A 161 -6.96 -4.29 -13.80
N HIS A 162 -7.36 -3.34 -14.67
CA HIS A 162 -6.62 -2.09 -14.95
C HIS A 162 -5.12 -2.33 -15.22
N GLY A 163 -4.77 -3.46 -15.88
CA GLY A 163 -3.40 -3.86 -16.17
C GLY A 163 -2.69 -4.64 -15.05
N LEU A 164 -3.34 -4.84 -13.90
CA LEU A 164 -2.82 -5.66 -12.79
C LEU A 164 -3.42 -7.07 -12.74
N GLU A 165 -4.33 -7.44 -13.65
CA GLU A 165 -4.95 -8.76 -13.69
C GLU A 165 -3.93 -9.90 -13.80
N GLY A 166 -2.84 -9.68 -14.52
CA GLY A 166 -1.74 -10.65 -14.63
C GLY A 166 -0.99 -10.85 -13.31
N VAL A 167 -0.79 -9.78 -12.55
CA VAL A 167 -0.18 -9.82 -11.21
C VAL A 167 -1.08 -10.55 -10.23
N LEU A 168 -2.38 -10.22 -10.22
CA LEU A 168 -3.38 -10.82 -9.36
C LEU A 168 -3.59 -12.31 -9.66
N ARG A 169 -3.61 -12.72 -10.94
CA ARG A 169 -3.70 -14.14 -11.33
C ARG A 169 -2.54 -14.98 -10.79
N ARG A 170 -1.33 -14.44 -10.72
CA ARG A 170 -0.19 -15.14 -10.10
C ARG A 170 -0.38 -15.38 -8.60
N ARG A 171 -1.25 -14.61 -7.99
CA ARG A 171 -1.59 -14.64 -6.56
C ARG A 171 -3.00 -15.18 -6.30
N THR A 172 -3.65 -15.84 -7.27
CA THR A 172 -5.05 -16.33 -7.15
C THR A 172 -5.31 -17.11 -5.86
N GLY A 173 -4.35 -17.91 -5.41
CA GLY A 173 -4.44 -18.66 -4.16
C GLY A 173 -4.54 -17.81 -2.92
N ASP A 174 -4.07 -16.56 -2.97
CA ASP A 174 -4.00 -15.64 -1.84
C ASP A 174 -4.99 -14.47 -1.95
N VAL A 175 -5.76 -14.38 -3.05
CA VAL A 175 -6.77 -13.33 -3.24
C VAL A 175 -8.11 -13.77 -2.65
N ARG A 176 -8.68 -12.95 -1.79
CA ARG A 176 -9.98 -13.20 -1.13
C ARG A 176 -10.93 -12.02 -1.33
N GLY A 177 -12.16 -12.30 -1.68
CA GLY A 177 -13.24 -11.31 -1.68
C GLY A 177 -14.03 -11.36 -0.38
N ILE A 178 -14.04 -10.26 0.36
CA ILE A 178 -14.76 -10.12 1.63
C ILE A 178 -15.77 -9.00 1.45
N LEU A 179 -17.04 -9.30 1.66
CA LEU A 179 -18.09 -8.29 1.53
C LEU A 179 -17.96 -7.26 2.65
N ASN A 180 -18.00 -5.98 2.28
CA ASN A 180 -18.02 -4.91 3.27
C ASN A 180 -19.22 -5.06 4.21
N GLY A 181 -18.99 -4.73 5.48
CA GLY A 181 -20.07 -4.61 6.47
C GLY A 181 -21.04 -3.46 6.11
N ILE A 182 -22.22 -3.51 6.69
CA ILE A 182 -23.27 -2.50 6.57
C ILE A 182 -23.11 -1.50 7.72
#